data_1315eccaaa49f20746a6a09b8ef2e442
#
_entry.id   1315eccaaa49f20746a6a09b8ef2e442
#
_cell.length_a   1.000
_cell.length_b   1.000
_cell.length_c   1.000
_cell.angle_alpha   90.00
_cell.angle_beta   90.00
_cell.angle_gamma   90.00
#
_symmetry.space_group_name_H-M   'P 1'
#
loop_
_entity.id
_entity.type
_entity.pdbx_description
1 polymer ?
#
loop_
_entity_poly.entity_id
_entity_poly.type
_entity_poly.pdbx_seq_one_letter_code
_entity_poly.pdbx_strand_id
1 'polypeptide(L)'
;LITGEAPSDIILSDNEECMKCWEGVSNSDFTYFKDWLEQKIKWLIVDGHNRKVAIADFLANKVPIPCGFYMIELPIRSGEETKVLQFSGKIDNDNNTYETMPPRLKEIFNNLPITITSYTNSSREELSDLFIQVNSGKELNQPETRNAKTSQIATVIRNLATEFVHIFNWKGTKWFDAKDFNRRALDAYFAKMAYMWCADDVKSNCDDKNLWKMYAVDSPQDQMSKEVDGKLRKFIKEILSNKKLRALPNKNCIFDLWIIWLNIEKDSKHFIKDKIDQFIVDYIEVCSNLVKDKTTYPSLPGFAKWRDPKSFETMIGGLQPQNNVLRNKLILQKLDLDKYTEENRSRTCSNWTKLGVALEQDLMTPDGSEIMLEKLQTGTYHKGHKHTPHKDGGHADWDNTVIQTQDENLKLGAKPVE
;
A
#
# COMPACT_ATOMS: atom_id res chain seq x y z
N LEU A 1 11.98 -25.73 22.16
CA LEU A 1 12.93 -25.53 23.27
C LEU A 1 12.66 -26.48 24.47
N ILE A 2 11.40 -26.69 24.83
CA ILE A 2 11.04 -27.50 26.02
C ILE A 2 11.14 -29.00 25.72
N THR A 3 11.06 -29.39 24.46
CA THR A 3 11.23 -30.81 24.05
C THR A 3 12.67 -31.25 23.96
N GLY A 4 13.65 -30.38 24.23
CA GLY A 4 15.08 -30.63 24.07
C GLY A 4 15.58 -30.56 22.62
N GLU A 5 14.71 -30.26 21.68
CA GLU A 5 15.09 -30.02 20.30
C GLU A 5 15.55 -28.56 20.14
N ALA A 6 16.68 -28.36 19.48
CA ALA A 6 17.14 -27.04 19.12
C ALA A 6 16.09 -26.37 18.17
N PRO A 7 15.79 -25.11 18.34
CA PRO A 7 14.96 -24.39 17.38
C PRO A 7 15.65 -24.46 16.01
N SER A 8 14.85 -24.45 14.94
CA SER A 8 15.39 -24.29 13.58
C SER A 8 16.23 -23.01 13.50
N ASP A 9 17.15 -22.94 12.56
CA ASP A 9 18.13 -21.87 12.42
C ASP A 9 17.50 -20.46 12.40
N ILE A 10 18.18 -19.49 13.00
CA ILE A 10 17.91 -18.08 12.78
C ILE A 10 18.79 -17.64 11.62
N ILE A 11 18.20 -17.06 10.60
CA ILE A 11 18.90 -16.59 9.40
C ILE A 11 19.07 -15.09 9.50
N LEU A 12 20.31 -14.63 9.41
CA LEU A 12 20.70 -13.23 9.49
C LEU A 12 21.39 -12.78 8.21
N SER A 13 21.29 -11.49 7.89
CA SER A 13 22.17 -10.80 6.96
C SER A 13 23.13 -9.88 7.73
N ASP A 14 24.42 -9.95 7.42
CA ASP A 14 25.41 -9.01 7.93
C ASP A 14 25.43 -7.78 7.03
N ASN A 15 24.84 -6.69 7.49
CA ASN A 15 24.73 -5.46 6.70
C ASN A 15 26.09 -4.83 6.38
N GLU A 16 27.09 -4.99 7.26
CA GLU A 16 28.44 -4.44 7.05
C GLU A 16 29.15 -5.17 5.91
N GLU A 17 29.12 -6.51 5.93
CA GLU A 17 29.76 -7.31 4.89
C GLU A 17 28.99 -7.21 3.56
N CYS A 18 27.67 -7.21 3.58
CA CYS A 18 26.86 -7.00 2.39
C CYS A 18 27.12 -5.61 1.79
N MET A 19 27.17 -4.53 2.60
CA MET A 19 27.49 -3.19 2.10
C MET A 19 28.86 -3.14 1.39
N LYS A 20 29.89 -3.73 1.99
CA LYS A 20 31.24 -3.78 1.39
C LYS A 20 31.25 -4.52 0.05
N CYS A 21 30.46 -5.60 -0.05
CA CYS A 21 30.35 -6.39 -1.29
C CYS A 21 29.75 -5.59 -2.45
N TRP A 22 28.83 -4.67 -2.18
CA TRP A 22 28.10 -3.89 -3.19
C TRP A 22 28.67 -2.51 -3.46
N GLU A 23 29.75 -2.11 -2.75
CA GLU A 23 30.44 -0.85 -2.98
C GLU A 23 30.99 -0.79 -4.41
N GLY A 24 30.53 0.19 -5.18
CA GLY A 24 30.90 0.35 -6.59
C GLY A 24 30.27 -0.66 -7.59
N VAL A 25 29.48 -1.62 -7.09
CA VAL A 25 28.81 -2.66 -7.93
C VAL A 25 27.33 -2.33 -8.11
N SER A 26 26.61 -2.09 -7.01
CA SER A 26 25.19 -1.74 -7.03
C SER A 26 24.92 -0.60 -6.07
N ASN A 27 24.57 0.58 -6.61
CA ASN A 27 24.30 1.75 -5.78
C ASN A 27 23.04 1.56 -4.91
N SER A 28 22.03 0.83 -5.38
CA SER A 28 20.80 0.57 -4.65
C SER A 28 21.03 -0.37 -3.45
N ASP A 29 21.77 -1.46 -3.65
CA ASP A 29 22.08 -2.40 -2.56
C ASP A 29 23.05 -1.79 -1.56
N PHE A 30 24.09 -1.09 -2.03
CA PHE A 30 25.00 -0.35 -1.17
C PHE A 30 24.25 0.63 -0.26
N THR A 31 23.36 1.46 -0.82
CA THR A 31 22.58 2.43 -0.07
C THR A 31 21.64 1.74 0.93
N TYR A 32 20.99 0.65 0.52
CA TYR A 32 20.10 -0.10 1.40
C TYR A 32 20.80 -0.61 2.67
N PHE A 33 21.98 -1.24 2.53
CA PHE A 33 22.70 -1.75 3.69
C PHE A 33 23.34 -0.61 4.52
N LYS A 34 23.79 0.46 3.87
CA LYS A 34 24.30 1.65 4.52
C LYS A 34 23.26 2.32 5.42
N ASP A 35 22.02 2.47 4.94
CA ASP A 35 20.93 3.07 5.72
C ASP A 35 20.65 2.30 7.02
N TRP A 36 20.75 0.96 7.00
CA TRP A 36 20.61 0.14 8.20
C TRP A 36 21.78 0.33 9.17
N LEU A 37 23.01 0.43 8.65
CA LEU A 37 24.20 0.68 9.49
C LEU A 37 24.18 2.07 10.12
N GLU A 38 23.71 3.09 9.42
CA GLU A 38 23.50 4.44 9.96
C GLU A 38 22.51 4.43 11.13
N GLN A 39 21.50 3.54 11.09
CA GLN A 39 20.58 3.27 12.20
C GLN A 39 21.19 2.36 13.29
N LYS A 40 22.49 2.03 13.21
CA LYS A 40 23.19 1.10 14.11
C LYS A 40 22.66 -0.32 14.09
N ILE A 41 22.06 -0.76 12.99
CA ILE A 41 21.54 -2.11 12.80
C ILE A 41 22.57 -2.88 11.96
N LYS A 42 23.40 -3.67 12.64
CA LYS A 42 24.40 -4.53 11.99
C LYS A 42 23.78 -5.78 11.36
N TRP A 43 22.78 -6.36 12.01
CA TRP A 43 22.18 -7.64 11.63
C TRP A 43 20.72 -7.49 11.30
N LEU A 44 20.30 -7.93 10.10
CA LEU A 44 18.88 -8.09 9.73
C LEU A 44 18.47 -9.54 9.89
N ILE A 45 17.32 -9.78 10.52
CA ILE A 45 16.73 -11.11 10.62
C ILE A 45 15.97 -11.40 9.31
N VAL A 46 16.48 -12.32 8.52
CA VAL A 46 15.82 -12.84 7.31
C VAL A 46 14.75 -13.85 7.70
N ASP A 47 15.07 -14.79 8.58
CA ASP A 47 14.08 -15.70 9.19
C ASP A 47 14.39 -15.93 10.68
N GLY A 48 13.38 -16.36 11.43
CA GLY A 48 13.49 -16.63 12.87
C GLY A 48 13.03 -15.50 13.76
N HIS A 49 12.42 -14.45 13.23
CA HIS A 49 11.90 -13.33 14.03
C HIS A 49 10.95 -13.78 15.15
N ASN A 50 10.00 -14.67 14.83
CA ASN A 50 9.05 -15.21 15.81
C ASN A 50 9.76 -16.01 16.91
N ARG A 51 10.82 -16.74 16.57
CA ARG A 51 11.66 -17.50 17.53
C ARG A 51 12.39 -16.55 18.48
N LYS A 52 13.03 -15.49 17.93
CA LYS A 52 13.67 -14.45 18.73
C LYS A 52 12.66 -13.80 19.69
N VAL A 53 11.48 -13.42 19.20
CA VAL A 53 10.43 -12.78 20.04
C VAL A 53 9.97 -13.73 21.13
N ALA A 54 9.68 -14.99 20.82
CA ALA A 54 9.27 -15.99 21.81
C ALA A 54 10.31 -16.21 22.90
N ILE A 55 11.60 -16.27 22.54
CA ILE A 55 12.69 -16.39 23.50
C ILE A 55 12.78 -15.12 24.37
N ALA A 56 12.72 -13.95 23.76
CA ALA A 56 12.80 -12.69 24.49
C ALA A 56 11.61 -12.49 25.44
N ASP A 57 10.39 -12.82 25.01
CA ASP A 57 9.19 -12.72 25.84
C ASP A 57 9.21 -13.74 26.98
N PHE A 58 9.75 -14.93 26.75
CA PHE A 58 9.95 -15.91 27.84
C PHE A 58 10.98 -15.42 28.85
N LEU A 59 12.14 -14.92 28.41
CA LEU A 59 13.16 -14.32 29.29
C LEU A 59 12.63 -13.12 30.09
N ALA A 60 11.70 -12.39 29.52
CA ALA A 60 11.00 -11.27 30.18
C ALA A 60 9.81 -11.70 31.04
N ASN A 61 9.59 -13.00 31.27
CA ASN A 61 8.47 -13.58 32.03
C ASN A 61 7.08 -13.25 31.47
N LYS A 62 6.96 -12.88 30.19
CA LYS A 62 5.67 -12.56 29.56
C LYS A 62 4.92 -13.79 29.07
N VAL A 63 5.65 -14.86 28.78
CA VAL A 63 5.09 -16.12 28.26
C VAL A 63 5.52 -17.25 29.16
N PRO A 64 4.59 -17.98 29.81
CA PRO A 64 4.91 -19.14 30.63
C PRO A 64 5.11 -20.38 29.75
N ILE A 65 5.88 -21.37 30.26
CA ILE A 65 5.86 -22.72 29.70
C ILE A 65 4.57 -23.44 30.10
N PRO A 66 4.04 -24.33 29.23
CA PRO A 66 2.88 -25.13 29.58
C PRO A 66 3.13 -25.99 30.85
N CYS A 67 2.13 -26.13 31.69
CA CYS A 67 2.20 -27.00 32.83
C CYS A 67 2.22 -28.48 32.40
N GLY A 68 3.05 -29.27 33.03
CA GLY A 68 3.17 -30.68 32.67
C GLY A 68 4.37 -31.36 33.36
N PHE A 69 4.57 -32.63 33.07
CA PHE A 69 5.77 -33.38 33.47
C PHE A 69 6.77 -33.40 32.31
N TYR A 70 7.99 -32.97 32.56
CA TYR A 70 9.07 -32.89 31.56
C TYR A 70 10.24 -33.78 31.90
N MET A 71 10.74 -34.48 30.89
CA MET A 71 12.03 -35.14 30.88
C MET A 71 12.88 -34.57 29.76
N ILE A 72 13.97 -33.93 30.09
CA ILE A 72 14.82 -33.25 29.10
C ILE A 72 16.27 -33.67 29.33
N GLU A 73 16.96 -34.04 28.27
CA GLU A 73 18.38 -34.31 28.24
C GLU A 73 19.05 -33.44 27.19
N LEU A 74 20.06 -32.69 27.57
CA LEU A 74 20.83 -31.82 26.66
C LEU A 74 22.30 -32.20 26.72
N PRO A 75 22.87 -32.79 25.66
CA PRO A 75 24.32 -33.01 25.57
C PRO A 75 25.00 -31.70 25.24
N ILE A 76 25.92 -31.26 26.07
CA ILE A 76 26.75 -30.06 25.88
C ILE A 76 28.17 -30.47 25.62
N ARG A 77 28.78 -30.05 24.53
CA ARG A 77 30.19 -30.22 24.23
C ARG A 77 30.99 -29.12 24.89
N SER A 78 31.97 -29.47 25.72
CA SER A 78 32.97 -28.59 26.31
C SER A 78 34.35 -29.13 25.95
N GLY A 79 34.92 -28.66 24.85
CA GLY A 79 36.13 -29.23 24.26
C GLY A 79 35.90 -30.66 23.75
N GLU A 80 36.72 -31.62 24.19
CA GLU A 80 36.62 -33.02 23.84
C GLU A 80 35.60 -33.82 24.70
N GLU A 81 35.14 -33.20 25.81
CA GLU A 81 34.21 -33.86 26.74
C GLU A 81 32.74 -33.51 26.39
N THR A 82 31.85 -34.48 26.51
CA THR A 82 30.41 -34.29 26.40
C THR A 82 29.77 -34.43 27.79
N LYS A 83 29.24 -33.31 28.29
CA LYS A 83 28.45 -33.29 29.53
C LYS A 83 26.97 -33.35 29.17
N VAL A 84 26.19 -34.19 29.85
CA VAL A 84 24.73 -34.23 29.65
C VAL A 84 24.04 -33.52 30.81
N LEU A 85 23.27 -32.46 30.48
CA LEU A 85 22.38 -31.84 31.44
C LEU A 85 21.03 -32.55 31.38
N GLN A 86 20.51 -32.95 32.54
CA GLN A 86 19.24 -33.65 32.64
C GLN A 86 18.29 -32.92 33.59
N PHE A 87 17.02 -32.91 33.24
CA PHE A 87 15.92 -32.45 34.08
C PHE A 87 14.78 -33.47 33.98
N SER A 88 14.22 -33.86 35.13
CA SER A 88 13.00 -34.65 35.23
C SER A 88 12.16 -34.09 36.37
N GLY A 89 10.96 -33.60 36.05
CA GLY A 89 10.11 -32.95 37.04
C GLY A 89 8.83 -32.35 36.49
N LYS A 90 7.96 -31.96 37.42
CA LYS A 90 6.70 -31.30 37.11
C LYS A 90 6.89 -29.78 37.04
N ILE A 91 6.27 -29.16 36.05
CA ILE A 91 6.12 -27.72 35.91
C ILE A 91 4.63 -27.42 36.15
N ASP A 92 4.34 -26.49 37.03
CA ASP A 92 3.01 -25.97 37.36
C ASP A 92 2.99 -24.44 37.30
N ASN A 93 1.89 -23.82 37.69
CA ASN A 93 1.74 -22.35 37.57
C ASN A 93 2.72 -21.55 38.45
N ASP A 94 3.28 -22.16 39.50
CA ASP A 94 4.21 -21.46 40.42
C ASP A 94 5.64 -21.45 39.91
N ASN A 95 5.97 -22.36 38.94
CA ASN A 95 7.33 -22.54 38.47
C ASN A 95 7.44 -22.59 36.91
N ASN A 96 6.54 -21.96 36.20
CA ASN A 96 6.44 -22.03 34.75
C ASN A 96 6.95 -20.78 33.98
N THR A 97 7.52 -19.81 34.66
CA THR A 97 8.18 -18.65 34.01
C THR A 97 9.69 -18.79 34.06
N TYR A 98 10.41 -18.02 33.27
CA TYR A 98 11.89 -18.04 33.29
C TYR A 98 12.44 -17.77 34.69
N GLU A 99 11.86 -16.83 35.41
CA GLU A 99 12.33 -16.46 36.76
C GLU A 99 12.06 -17.56 37.79
N THR A 100 10.88 -18.17 37.74
CA THR A 100 10.41 -19.14 38.74
C THR A 100 10.77 -20.61 38.40
N MET A 101 11.22 -20.92 37.18
CA MET A 101 11.52 -22.27 36.76
C MET A 101 12.62 -22.93 37.62
N PRO A 102 12.63 -24.28 37.75
CA PRO A 102 13.65 -25.00 38.47
C PRO A 102 15.06 -24.65 37.98
N PRO A 103 16.04 -24.43 38.88
CA PRO A 103 17.39 -24.02 38.50
C PRO A 103 18.06 -24.93 37.44
N ARG A 104 17.81 -26.22 37.52
CA ARG A 104 18.34 -27.17 36.55
C ARG A 104 17.74 -27.04 35.17
N LEU A 105 16.44 -26.75 35.09
CA LEU A 105 15.76 -26.49 33.81
C LEU A 105 16.24 -25.13 33.22
N LYS A 106 16.47 -24.14 34.07
CA LYS A 106 17.03 -22.85 33.67
C LYS A 106 18.46 -23.00 33.13
N GLU A 107 19.29 -23.87 33.75
CA GLU A 107 20.61 -24.19 33.22
C GLU A 107 20.54 -24.84 31.83
N ILE A 108 19.63 -25.79 31.63
CA ILE A 108 19.39 -26.41 30.32
C ILE A 108 18.96 -25.34 29.29
N PHE A 109 17.98 -24.50 29.62
CA PHE A 109 17.50 -23.46 28.74
C PHE A 109 18.63 -22.50 28.31
N ASN A 110 19.46 -22.07 29.25
CA ASN A 110 20.55 -21.15 28.97
C ASN A 110 21.70 -21.75 28.14
N ASN A 111 21.77 -23.06 28.10
CA ASN A 111 22.80 -23.78 27.34
C ASN A 111 22.25 -24.40 26.03
N LEU A 112 20.97 -24.19 25.72
CA LEU A 112 20.42 -24.64 24.43
C LEU A 112 21.12 -23.92 23.28
N PRO A 113 21.77 -24.66 22.36
CA PRO A 113 22.39 -24.05 21.21
C PRO A 113 21.33 -23.49 20.26
N ILE A 114 21.58 -22.31 19.76
CA ILE A 114 20.80 -21.69 18.67
C ILE A 114 21.73 -21.61 17.47
N THR A 115 21.39 -22.30 16.39
CA THR A 115 22.13 -22.19 15.13
C THR A 115 21.79 -20.88 14.46
N ILE A 116 22.83 -20.13 14.08
CA ILE A 116 22.69 -18.88 13.33
C ILE A 116 23.42 -19.06 12.01
N THR A 117 22.68 -18.89 10.90
CA THR A 117 23.23 -18.83 9.55
C THR A 117 23.34 -17.37 9.13
N SER A 118 24.55 -16.92 8.81
CA SER A 118 24.81 -15.53 8.40
C SER A 118 25.12 -15.45 6.91
N TYR A 119 24.43 -14.55 6.22
CA TYR A 119 24.67 -14.20 4.83
C TYR A 119 25.45 -12.90 4.76
N THR A 120 26.59 -12.92 4.05
CA THR A 120 27.56 -11.80 4.04
C THR A 120 27.74 -11.13 2.68
N ASN A 121 27.30 -11.77 1.59
CA ASN A 121 27.54 -11.29 0.22
C ASN A 121 26.25 -11.26 -0.60
N SER A 122 25.12 -11.07 0.03
CA SER A 122 23.82 -11.13 -0.64
C SER A 122 23.31 -9.75 -1.02
N SER A 123 22.67 -9.65 -2.18
CA SER A 123 21.87 -8.50 -2.55
C SER A 123 20.56 -8.47 -1.76
N ARG A 124 19.89 -7.34 -1.79
CA ARG A 124 18.55 -7.21 -1.20
C ARG A 124 17.53 -8.16 -1.84
N GLU A 125 17.64 -8.41 -3.15
CA GLU A 125 16.76 -9.32 -3.87
C GLU A 125 16.99 -10.77 -3.46
N GLU A 126 18.25 -11.20 -3.37
CA GLU A 126 18.61 -12.55 -2.91
C GLU A 126 18.13 -12.81 -1.47
N LEU A 127 18.24 -11.82 -0.57
CA LEU A 127 17.69 -11.95 0.79
C LEU A 127 16.16 -12.07 0.79
N SER A 128 15.48 -11.36 -0.10
CA SER A 128 14.03 -11.47 -0.29
C SER A 128 13.63 -12.86 -0.80
N ASP A 129 14.32 -13.37 -1.80
CA ASP A 129 14.05 -14.69 -2.37
C ASP A 129 14.37 -15.81 -1.37
N LEU A 130 15.46 -15.68 -0.60
CA LEU A 130 15.77 -16.56 0.50
C LEU A 130 14.65 -16.60 1.55
N PHE A 131 14.12 -15.43 1.94
CA PHE A 131 12.98 -15.36 2.87
C PHE A 131 11.76 -16.13 2.34
N ILE A 132 11.43 -15.96 1.06
CA ILE A 132 10.33 -16.67 0.41
C ILE A 132 10.60 -18.17 0.39
N GLN A 133 11.81 -18.57 0.05
CA GLN A 133 12.21 -19.98 -0.07
C GLN A 133 12.18 -20.69 1.28
N VAL A 134 12.73 -20.11 2.33
CA VAL A 134 12.76 -20.69 3.69
C VAL A 134 11.34 -20.86 4.25
N ASN A 135 10.43 -19.95 3.91
CA ASN A 135 9.04 -20.04 4.32
C ASN A 135 8.17 -20.94 3.42
N SER A 136 8.73 -21.59 2.39
CA SER A 136 7.98 -22.48 1.50
C SER A 136 7.37 -23.71 2.19
N GLY A 137 7.91 -24.12 3.32
CA GLY A 137 7.37 -25.19 4.17
C GLY A 137 6.12 -24.79 4.98
N LYS A 138 5.89 -23.49 5.19
CA LYS A 138 4.66 -22.92 5.75
C LYS A 138 4.17 -21.89 4.75
N GLU A 139 3.19 -22.26 3.92
CA GLU A 139 2.71 -21.41 2.85
C GLU A 139 2.48 -19.98 3.29
N LEU A 140 3.33 -19.07 2.79
CA LEU A 140 3.04 -17.64 2.79
C LEU A 140 1.84 -17.40 1.89
N ASN A 141 0.91 -16.56 2.33
CA ASN A 141 -0.13 -16.12 1.41
C ASN A 141 0.46 -15.15 0.36
N GLN A 142 -0.27 -14.97 -0.73
CA GLN A 142 0.18 -14.10 -1.83
C GLN A 142 0.52 -12.65 -1.40
N PRO A 143 -0.24 -11.99 -0.51
CA PRO A 143 0.14 -10.70 0.05
C PRO A 143 1.46 -10.71 0.82
N GLU A 144 1.71 -11.75 1.65
CA GLU A 144 2.96 -11.88 2.41
C GLU A 144 4.16 -12.04 1.47
N THR A 145 4.00 -12.88 0.44
CA THR A 145 5.05 -13.12 -0.57
C THR A 145 5.35 -11.84 -1.37
N ARG A 146 4.31 -11.13 -1.84
CA ARG A 146 4.50 -9.84 -2.52
C ARG A 146 5.13 -8.79 -1.62
N ASN A 147 4.78 -8.77 -0.35
CA ASN A 147 5.34 -7.84 0.63
C ASN A 147 6.84 -8.07 0.87
N ALA A 148 7.37 -9.24 0.61
CA ALA A 148 8.80 -9.53 0.68
C ALA A 148 9.60 -8.93 -0.49
N LYS A 149 8.94 -8.62 -1.62
CA LYS A 149 9.62 -8.06 -2.81
C LYS A 149 10.28 -6.71 -2.52
N THR A 150 11.33 -6.42 -3.30
CA THR A 150 12.22 -5.27 -3.10
C THR A 150 11.92 -4.08 -4.00
N SER A 151 10.94 -4.20 -4.90
CA SER A 151 10.53 -3.13 -5.81
C SER A 151 10.07 -1.86 -5.06
N GLN A 152 10.13 -0.72 -5.73
CA GLN A 152 9.69 0.56 -5.17
C GLN A 152 8.20 0.53 -4.86
N ILE A 153 7.39 -0.08 -5.73
CA ILE A 153 5.95 -0.23 -5.51
C ILE A 153 5.67 -1.08 -4.27
N ALA A 154 6.44 -2.16 -4.02
CA ALA A 154 6.32 -2.95 -2.80
C ALA A 154 6.58 -2.10 -1.55
N THR A 155 7.59 -1.24 -1.62
CA THR A 155 7.93 -0.32 -0.52
C THR A 155 6.82 0.71 -0.28
N VAL A 156 6.28 1.31 -1.34
CA VAL A 156 5.15 2.24 -1.25
C VAL A 156 3.94 1.59 -0.59
N ILE A 157 3.55 0.40 -1.03
CA ILE A 157 2.39 -0.32 -0.49
C ILE A 157 2.58 -0.64 1.01
N ARG A 158 3.78 -1.12 1.42
CA ARG A 158 4.10 -1.37 2.83
C ARG A 158 4.00 -0.11 3.69
N ASN A 159 4.56 0.99 3.19
CA ASN A 159 4.55 2.26 3.91
C ASN A 159 3.12 2.78 4.10
N LEU A 160 2.31 2.75 3.04
CA LEU A 160 0.90 3.13 3.11
C LEU A 160 0.12 2.26 4.10
N ALA A 161 0.30 0.93 4.04
CA ALA A 161 -0.39 0.01 4.94
C ALA A 161 0.01 0.23 6.41
N THR A 162 1.28 0.55 6.67
CA THR A 162 1.78 0.82 8.02
C THR A 162 1.30 2.18 8.54
N GLU A 163 1.43 3.22 7.74
CA GLU A 163 1.08 4.59 8.13
C GLU A 163 -0.42 4.76 8.37
N PHE A 164 -1.25 4.18 7.51
CA PHE A 164 -2.69 4.36 7.54
C PHE A 164 -3.47 3.21 8.20
N VAL A 165 -2.78 2.27 8.87
CA VAL A 165 -3.42 1.17 9.61
C VAL A 165 -4.50 1.66 10.58
N HIS A 166 -4.28 2.82 11.21
CA HIS A 166 -5.20 3.41 12.18
C HIS A 166 -6.55 3.83 11.58
N ILE A 167 -6.61 4.12 10.27
CA ILE A 167 -7.86 4.43 9.56
C ILE A 167 -8.72 3.18 9.41
N PHE A 168 -8.09 2.02 9.20
CA PHE A 168 -8.76 0.75 8.96
C PHE A 168 -8.98 -0.07 10.23
N ASN A 169 -8.22 0.22 11.30
CA ASN A 169 -8.32 -0.44 12.61
C ASN A 169 -9.20 0.35 13.58
N TRP A 170 -10.40 0.72 13.17
CA TRP A 170 -11.33 1.42 14.04
C TRP A 170 -12.06 0.44 14.95
N LYS A 171 -12.13 0.74 16.25
CA LYS A 171 -12.96 -0.01 17.19
C LYS A 171 -14.41 -0.05 16.69
N GLY A 172 -14.94 -1.26 16.52
CA GLY A 172 -16.32 -1.50 16.06
C GLY A 172 -16.51 -1.64 14.56
N THR A 173 -15.49 -1.45 13.73
CA THR A 173 -15.55 -1.83 12.31
C THR A 173 -15.14 -3.29 12.14
N LYS A 174 -15.86 -3.99 11.23
CA LYS A 174 -15.55 -5.38 10.85
C LYS A 174 -14.76 -5.45 9.54
N TRP A 175 -14.06 -4.37 9.15
CA TRP A 175 -13.40 -4.33 7.85
C TRP A 175 -12.15 -5.19 7.80
N PHE A 176 -11.32 -5.07 8.82
CA PHE A 176 -10.12 -5.90 8.99
C PHE A 176 -10.01 -6.30 10.46
N ASP A 177 -9.81 -7.55 10.73
CA ASP A 177 -9.51 -8.07 12.06
C ASP A 177 -7.99 -8.18 12.30
N ALA A 178 -7.58 -8.54 13.50
CA ALA A 178 -6.17 -8.70 13.84
C ALA A 178 -5.47 -9.76 12.95
N LYS A 179 -6.20 -10.81 12.54
CA LYS A 179 -5.68 -11.84 11.64
C LYS A 179 -5.47 -11.29 10.25
N ASP A 180 -6.39 -10.45 9.74
CA ASP A 180 -6.27 -9.79 8.45
C ASP A 180 -5.00 -8.92 8.40
N PHE A 181 -4.72 -8.12 9.44
CA PHE A 181 -3.51 -7.31 9.51
C PHE A 181 -2.24 -8.17 9.57
N ASN A 182 -2.23 -9.21 10.41
CA ASN A 182 -1.10 -10.13 10.51
C ASN A 182 -0.81 -10.86 9.20
N ARG A 183 -1.83 -11.07 8.36
CA ARG A 183 -1.73 -11.72 7.04
C ARG A 183 -1.60 -10.73 5.89
N ARG A 184 -1.24 -9.49 6.14
CA ARG A 184 -1.01 -8.44 5.13
C ARG A 184 -2.21 -8.16 4.23
N ALA A 185 -3.43 -8.31 4.75
CA ALA A 185 -4.65 -8.05 3.97
C ALA A 185 -4.78 -6.59 3.56
N LEU A 186 -4.30 -5.64 4.39
CA LEU A 186 -4.30 -4.22 4.06
C LEU A 186 -3.31 -3.88 2.93
N ASP A 187 -2.13 -4.53 2.92
CA ASP A 187 -1.17 -4.42 1.82
C ASP A 187 -1.80 -4.90 0.51
N ALA A 188 -2.50 -6.04 0.52
CA ALA A 188 -3.24 -6.54 -0.65
C ALA A 188 -4.33 -5.58 -1.11
N TYR A 189 -4.92 -4.86 -0.18
CA TYR A 189 -5.96 -3.89 -0.44
C TYR A 189 -5.41 -2.67 -1.20
N PHE A 190 -4.35 -2.07 -0.69
CA PHE A 190 -3.67 -0.97 -1.37
C PHE A 190 -3.05 -1.39 -2.71
N ALA A 191 -2.52 -2.62 -2.80
CA ALA A 191 -2.00 -3.16 -4.05
C ALA A 191 -3.05 -3.20 -5.16
N LYS A 192 -4.28 -3.62 -4.84
CA LYS A 192 -5.39 -3.62 -5.80
C LYS A 192 -5.79 -2.21 -6.21
N MET A 193 -5.85 -1.27 -5.28
CA MET A 193 -6.13 0.14 -5.57
C MET A 193 -5.06 0.75 -6.49
N ALA A 194 -3.78 0.48 -6.19
CA ALA A 194 -2.64 0.90 -7.01
C ALA A 194 -2.73 0.31 -8.42
N TYR A 195 -3.02 -0.99 -8.52
CA TYR A 195 -3.15 -1.65 -9.81
C TYR A 195 -4.26 -1.07 -10.68
N MET A 196 -5.44 -0.80 -10.10
CA MET A 196 -6.57 -0.16 -10.81
C MET A 196 -6.18 1.20 -11.39
N TRP A 197 -5.40 1.98 -10.65
CA TRP A 197 -4.94 3.27 -11.14
C TRP A 197 -3.89 3.12 -12.25
N CYS A 198 -2.88 2.25 -12.05
CA CYS A 198 -1.82 2.03 -13.04
C CYS A 198 -2.34 1.42 -14.35
N ALA A 199 -3.37 0.59 -14.28
CA ALA A 199 -3.97 -0.04 -15.46
C ALA A 199 -4.88 0.92 -16.25
N ASP A 200 -5.17 2.10 -15.69
CA ASP A 200 -6.15 3.09 -16.21
C ASP A 200 -7.50 2.44 -16.60
N ASP A 201 -7.83 1.33 -15.96
CA ASP A 201 -9.04 0.57 -16.23
C ASP A 201 -9.56 -0.10 -14.95
N VAL A 202 -10.69 0.41 -14.47
CA VAL A 202 -11.43 -0.17 -13.33
C VAL A 202 -11.98 -1.58 -13.60
N LYS A 203 -11.99 -2.01 -14.87
CA LYS A 203 -12.35 -3.37 -15.26
C LYS A 203 -11.16 -4.32 -15.21
N SER A 204 -9.95 -3.81 -14.97
CA SER A 204 -8.74 -4.63 -14.88
C SER A 204 -8.86 -5.70 -13.81
N ASN A 205 -8.44 -6.89 -14.16
CA ASN A 205 -8.45 -8.01 -13.23
C ASN A 205 -7.31 -7.85 -12.21
N CYS A 206 -7.67 -7.55 -10.96
CA CYS A 206 -6.74 -7.46 -9.83
C CYS A 206 -6.42 -8.85 -9.23
N ASP A 207 -6.26 -9.88 -10.07
CA ASP A 207 -5.84 -11.20 -9.63
C ASP A 207 -4.37 -11.22 -9.17
N ASP A 208 -3.99 -12.30 -8.50
CA ASP A 208 -2.65 -12.42 -7.95
C ASP A 208 -1.58 -12.42 -9.03
N LYS A 209 -1.86 -12.95 -10.23
CA LYS A 209 -0.92 -12.98 -11.35
C LYS A 209 -0.58 -11.56 -11.85
N ASN A 210 -1.58 -10.71 -11.98
CA ASN A 210 -1.41 -9.34 -12.42
C ASN A 210 -0.76 -8.47 -11.34
N LEU A 211 -1.17 -8.66 -10.08
CA LEU A 211 -0.51 -8.00 -8.95
C LEU A 211 0.96 -8.44 -8.84
N TRP A 212 1.27 -9.72 -9.07
CA TRP A 212 2.63 -10.20 -9.06
C TRP A 212 3.52 -9.51 -10.10
N LYS A 213 3.00 -9.30 -11.32
CA LYS A 213 3.71 -8.55 -12.36
C LYS A 213 3.96 -7.09 -11.95
N MET A 214 3.02 -6.45 -11.30
CA MET A 214 3.17 -5.08 -10.78
C MET A 214 4.34 -4.97 -9.78
N TYR A 215 4.58 -6.01 -8.99
CA TYR A 215 5.64 -6.05 -7.99
C TYR A 215 7.02 -6.45 -8.55
N ALA A 216 7.16 -6.70 -9.85
CA ALA A 216 8.46 -6.94 -10.46
C ALA A 216 9.28 -5.64 -10.44
N VAL A 217 10.58 -5.77 -10.12
CA VAL A 217 11.52 -4.65 -10.18
C VAL A 217 11.57 -4.09 -11.61
N ASP A 218 11.63 -2.79 -11.73
CA ASP A 218 11.61 -2.07 -13.02
C ASP A 218 10.38 -2.32 -13.90
N SER A 219 9.29 -2.87 -13.35
CA SER A 219 8.02 -2.92 -14.06
C SER A 219 7.52 -1.50 -14.35
N PRO A 220 6.66 -1.29 -15.37
CA PRO A 220 6.07 0.02 -15.63
C PRO A 220 5.38 0.60 -14.39
N GLN A 221 4.74 -0.25 -13.58
CA GLN A 221 4.07 0.16 -12.36
C GLN A 221 5.06 0.47 -11.23
N ASP A 222 6.21 -0.19 -11.20
CA ASP A 222 7.29 0.12 -10.24
C ASP A 222 7.88 1.50 -10.52
N GLN A 223 8.06 1.86 -11.79
CA GLN A 223 8.50 3.19 -12.21
C GLN A 223 7.50 4.30 -11.85
N MET A 224 6.20 3.97 -11.78
CA MET A 224 5.12 4.88 -11.37
C MET A 224 4.89 4.92 -9.85
N SER A 225 5.77 4.35 -9.06
CA SER A 225 5.58 4.19 -7.60
C SER A 225 5.34 5.50 -6.85
N LYS A 226 6.01 6.60 -7.25
CA LYS A 226 5.83 7.92 -6.64
C LYS A 226 4.44 8.51 -6.93
N GLU A 227 3.96 8.34 -8.16
CA GLU A 227 2.64 8.77 -8.57
C GLU A 227 1.55 7.96 -7.84
N VAL A 228 1.75 6.64 -7.71
CA VAL A 228 0.88 5.75 -6.92
C VAL A 228 0.78 6.24 -5.47
N ASP A 229 1.93 6.51 -4.82
CA ASP A 229 1.97 7.02 -3.46
C ASP A 229 1.20 8.33 -3.33
N GLY A 230 1.45 9.28 -4.23
CA GLY A 230 0.77 10.58 -4.26
C GLY A 230 -0.75 10.45 -4.40
N LYS A 231 -1.21 9.61 -5.33
CA LYS A 231 -2.64 9.39 -5.59
C LYS A 231 -3.35 8.73 -4.42
N LEU A 232 -2.79 7.66 -3.87
CA LEU A 232 -3.37 6.96 -2.74
C LEU A 232 -3.40 7.85 -1.48
N ARG A 233 -2.33 8.59 -1.20
CA ARG A 233 -2.31 9.56 -0.09
C ARG A 233 -3.34 10.66 -0.25
N LYS A 234 -3.52 11.17 -1.46
CA LYS A 234 -4.52 12.19 -1.75
C LYS A 234 -5.92 11.66 -1.44
N PHE A 235 -6.29 10.50 -1.99
CA PHE A 235 -7.57 9.85 -1.73
C PHE A 235 -7.80 9.58 -0.23
N ILE A 236 -6.78 9.05 0.46
CA ILE A 236 -6.88 8.78 1.90
C ILE A 236 -7.15 10.06 2.68
N LYS A 237 -6.42 11.15 2.39
CA LYS A 237 -6.57 12.43 3.08
C LYS A 237 -7.91 13.11 2.78
N GLU A 238 -8.33 13.11 1.53
CA GLU A 238 -9.56 13.77 1.10
C GLU A 238 -10.81 13.02 1.55
N ILE A 239 -10.79 11.71 1.46
CA ILE A 239 -11.99 10.88 1.62
C ILE A 239 -11.90 9.94 2.81
N LEU A 240 -10.91 9.02 2.83
CA LEU A 240 -10.88 7.93 3.80
C LEU A 240 -10.64 8.38 5.25
N SER A 241 -10.06 9.53 5.47
CA SER A 241 -9.87 10.08 6.81
C SER A 241 -11.18 10.52 7.47
N ASN A 242 -12.29 10.56 6.72
CA ASN A 242 -13.59 10.94 7.27
C ASN A 242 -14.17 9.84 8.15
N LYS A 243 -14.36 10.15 9.43
CA LYS A 243 -14.83 9.19 10.44
C LYS A 243 -16.23 8.63 10.18
N LYS A 244 -17.06 9.31 9.39
CA LYS A 244 -18.41 8.84 9.03
C LYS A 244 -18.36 7.54 8.21
N LEU A 245 -17.29 7.31 7.45
CA LEU A 245 -17.09 6.07 6.67
C LEU A 245 -17.07 4.80 7.52
N ARG A 246 -16.90 4.90 8.83
CA ARG A 246 -17.05 3.76 9.76
C ARG A 246 -18.41 3.07 9.68
N ALA A 247 -19.42 3.78 9.20
CA ALA A 247 -20.77 3.25 9.03
C ALA A 247 -20.97 2.48 7.73
N LEU A 248 -19.94 2.37 6.85
CA LEU A 248 -20.01 1.57 5.64
C LEU A 248 -20.29 0.09 5.95
N PRO A 249 -21.17 -0.57 5.20
CA PRO A 249 -21.60 -1.93 5.49
C PRO A 249 -20.48 -2.97 5.31
N ASN A 250 -19.51 -2.71 4.45
CA ASN A 250 -18.37 -3.60 4.23
C ASN A 250 -17.19 -2.87 3.56
N LYS A 251 -16.01 -3.52 3.56
CA LYS A 251 -14.76 -2.97 2.98
C LYS A 251 -14.82 -2.79 1.46
N ASN A 252 -15.68 -3.51 0.74
CA ASN A 252 -15.77 -3.39 -0.71
C ASN A 252 -16.30 -2.02 -1.15
N CYS A 253 -17.12 -1.38 -0.30
CA CYS A 253 -17.59 -0.02 -0.53
C CYS A 253 -16.44 1.00 -0.65
N ILE A 254 -15.29 0.75 -0.01
CA ILE A 254 -14.11 1.62 -0.15
C ILE A 254 -13.50 1.49 -1.56
N PHE A 255 -13.52 0.28 -2.16
CA PHE A 255 -13.09 0.13 -3.55
C PHE A 255 -14.01 0.87 -4.52
N ASP A 256 -15.32 0.80 -4.29
CA ASP A 256 -16.28 1.52 -5.10
C ASP A 256 -16.06 3.02 -4.98
N LEU A 257 -15.77 3.51 -3.78
CA LEU A 257 -15.45 4.91 -3.52
C LEU A 257 -14.14 5.35 -4.19
N TRP A 258 -13.11 4.47 -4.19
CA TRP A 258 -11.88 4.69 -4.94
C TRP A 258 -12.14 4.83 -6.44
N ILE A 259 -12.94 3.94 -7.02
CA ILE A 259 -13.30 4.00 -8.44
C ILE A 259 -14.06 5.29 -8.78
N ILE A 260 -15.02 5.71 -7.92
CA ILE A 260 -15.74 6.96 -8.09
C ILE A 260 -14.77 8.15 -8.06
N TRP A 261 -13.85 8.17 -7.11
CA TRP A 261 -12.86 9.22 -6.96
C TRP A 261 -11.92 9.30 -8.19
N LEU A 262 -11.46 8.14 -8.71
CA LEU A 262 -10.66 8.08 -9.93
C LEU A 262 -11.42 8.62 -11.15
N ASN A 263 -12.70 8.28 -11.29
CA ASN A 263 -13.52 8.78 -12.41
C ASN A 263 -13.71 10.31 -12.31
N ILE A 264 -13.94 10.85 -11.12
CA ILE A 264 -14.04 12.30 -10.89
C ILE A 264 -12.74 12.99 -11.30
N GLU A 265 -11.57 12.46 -10.92
CA GLU A 265 -10.28 13.03 -11.34
C GLU A 265 -10.04 12.90 -12.85
N LYS A 266 -10.45 11.77 -13.44
CA LYS A 266 -10.33 11.53 -14.89
C LYS A 266 -11.18 12.51 -15.70
N ASP A 267 -12.36 12.86 -15.21
CA ASP A 267 -13.26 13.85 -15.80
C ASP A 267 -12.82 15.31 -15.50
N SER A 268 -11.62 15.49 -14.99
CA SER A 268 -11.09 16.80 -14.59
C SER A 268 -11.98 17.53 -13.56
N LYS A 269 -12.67 16.78 -12.73
CA LYS A 269 -13.49 17.28 -11.61
C LYS A 269 -12.80 17.04 -10.28
N HIS A 270 -13.26 17.70 -9.23
CA HIS A 270 -12.87 17.46 -7.86
C HIS A 270 -14.06 17.64 -6.92
N PHE A 271 -13.97 17.07 -5.71
CA PHE A 271 -15.01 17.30 -4.71
C PHE A 271 -14.99 18.72 -4.17
N ILE A 272 -16.17 19.31 -4.07
CA ILE A 272 -16.36 20.59 -3.36
C ILE A 272 -16.14 20.32 -1.87
N LYS A 273 -15.14 20.99 -1.29
CA LYS A 273 -14.67 20.71 0.08
C LYS A 273 -15.79 20.67 1.12
N ASP A 274 -16.69 21.64 1.08
CA ASP A 274 -17.78 21.76 2.06
C ASP A 274 -18.91 20.73 1.83
N LYS A 275 -18.90 20.03 0.70
CA LYS A 275 -19.88 19.01 0.34
C LYS A 275 -19.40 17.57 0.53
N ILE A 276 -18.12 17.35 0.82
CA ILE A 276 -17.55 15.99 1.02
C ILE A 276 -18.29 15.25 2.13
N ASP A 277 -18.59 15.92 3.22
CA ASP A 277 -19.30 15.33 4.36
C ASP A 277 -20.71 14.86 4.00
N GLN A 278 -21.43 15.64 3.21
CA GLN A 278 -22.76 15.27 2.73
C GLN A 278 -22.67 14.14 1.71
N PHE A 279 -21.74 14.22 0.77
CA PHE A 279 -21.46 13.13 -0.18
C PHE A 279 -21.24 11.80 0.54
N ILE A 280 -20.41 11.78 1.59
CA ILE A 280 -20.11 10.57 2.36
C ILE A 280 -21.37 10.02 3.05
N VAL A 281 -22.22 10.87 3.61
CA VAL A 281 -23.47 10.46 4.24
C VAL A 281 -24.39 9.79 3.21
N ASP A 282 -24.60 10.44 2.09
CA ASP A 282 -25.48 9.94 1.01
C ASP A 282 -24.92 8.66 0.38
N TYR A 283 -23.59 8.60 0.21
CA TYR A 283 -22.89 7.39 -0.25
C TYR A 283 -23.09 6.20 0.71
N ILE A 284 -22.96 6.40 2.02
CA ILE A 284 -23.19 5.35 3.03
C ILE A 284 -24.65 4.87 2.99
N GLU A 285 -25.58 5.79 2.85
CA GLU A 285 -27.00 5.45 2.73
C GLU A 285 -27.26 4.58 1.50
N VAL A 286 -26.75 4.99 0.33
CA VAL A 286 -26.86 4.22 -0.91
C VAL A 286 -26.24 2.83 -0.76
N CYS A 287 -25.03 2.72 -0.22
CA CYS A 287 -24.37 1.43 0.01
C CYS A 287 -25.16 0.53 0.99
N SER A 288 -25.70 1.13 2.06
CA SER A 288 -26.49 0.40 3.05
C SER A 288 -27.79 -0.13 2.48
N ASN A 289 -28.45 0.66 1.62
CA ASN A 289 -29.67 0.26 0.95
C ASN A 289 -29.41 -0.82 -0.10
N LEU A 290 -28.28 -0.76 -0.84
CA LEU A 290 -27.86 -1.83 -1.75
C LEU A 290 -27.69 -3.18 -1.06
N VAL A 291 -27.16 -3.18 0.17
CA VAL A 291 -26.98 -4.43 0.94
C VAL A 291 -28.30 -4.94 1.50
N LYS A 292 -29.24 -4.05 1.85
CA LYS A 292 -30.53 -4.41 2.45
C LYS A 292 -31.58 -4.81 1.42
N ASP A 293 -31.66 -4.06 0.32
CA ASP A 293 -32.70 -4.24 -0.69
C ASP A 293 -32.21 -5.17 -1.80
N LYS A 294 -32.44 -6.48 -1.57
CA LYS A 294 -32.09 -7.55 -2.51
C LYS A 294 -33.13 -7.76 -3.63
N THR A 295 -34.25 -7.06 -3.61
CA THR A 295 -35.37 -7.32 -4.50
C THR A 295 -35.53 -6.28 -5.61
N THR A 296 -35.27 -5.02 -5.33
CA THR A 296 -35.50 -3.93 -6.30
C THR A 296 -34.46 -3.88 -7.40
N TYR A 297 -33.16 -4.08 -7.05
CA TYR A 297 -32.04 -3.91 -8.00
C TYR A 297 -31.98 -4.97 -9.11
N PRO A 298 -32.29 -6.26 -8.88
CA PRO A 298 -32.30 -7.28 -9.93
C PRO A 298 -33.28 -7.01 -11.07
N SER A 299 -34.30 -6.17 -10.85
CA SER A 299 -35.28 -5.80 -11.87
C SER A 299 -34.77 -4.75 -12.87
N LEU A 300 -33.65 -4.09 -12.60
CA LEU A 300 -33.11 -3.07 -13.48
C LEU A 300 -32.58 -3.65 -14.81
N PRO A 301 -32.65 -2.89 -15.93
CA PRO A 301 -32.05 -3.31 -17.20
C PRO A 301 -30.58 -3.64 -17.08
N GLY A 302 -30.10 -4.73 -17.65
CA GLY A 302 -28.72 -5.20 -17.59
C GLY A 302 -28.37 -6.05 -16.37
N PHE A 303 -29.30 -6.23 -15.41
CA PHE A 303 -29.10 -7.05 -14.22
C PHE A 303 -29.85 -8.38 -14.25
N ALA A 304 -30.42 -8.77 -15.41
CA ALA A 304 -31.26 -9.97 -15.55
C ALA A 304 -30.62 -11.27 -15.03
N LYS A 305 -29.28 -11.42 -15.19
CA LYS A 305 -28.54 -12.59 -14.67
C LYS A 305 -28.36 -12.61 -13.14
N TRP A 306 -28.66 -11.50 -12.47
CA TRP A 306 -28.51 -11.33 -11.03
C TRP A 306 -29.85 -11.29 -10.30
N ARG A 307 -30.96 -11.75 -10.97
CA ARG A 307 -32.31 -11.76 -10.40
C ARG A 307 -32.45 -12.69 -9.19
N ASP A 308 -31.62 -13.74 -9.12
CA ASP A 308 -31.57 -14.58 -7.94
C ASP A 308 -30.93 -13.81 -6.78
N PRO A 309 -31.59 -13.72 -5.59
CA PRO A 309 -31.09 -12.97 -4.45
C PRO A 309 -29.71 -13.40 -4.00
N LYS A 310 -29.35 -14.67 -4.07
CA LYS A 310 -28.05 -15.21 -3.69
C LYS A 310 -26.95 -14.78 -4.67
N SER A 311 -27.23 -14.79 -5.95
CA SER A 311 -26.31 -14.29 -6.98
C SER A 311 -26.09 -12.80 -6.86
N PHE A 312 -27.13 -12.02 -6.53
CA PHE A 312 -27.03 -10.59 -6.27
C PHE A 312 -26.16 -10.30 -5.03
N GLU A 313 -26.37 -11.04 -3.94
CA GLU A 313 -25.56 -10.94 -2.73
C GLU A 313 -24.07 -11.25 -3.00
N THR A 314 -23.80 -12.29 -3.80
CA THR A 314 -22.43 -12.64 -4.23
C THR A 314 -21.82 -11.53 -5.08
N MET A 315 -22.57 -10.89 -5.96
CA MET A 315 -22.14 -9.75 -6.76
C MET A 315 -21.82 -8.55 -5.87
N ILE A 316 -22.69 -8.20 -4.93
CA ILE A 316 -22.47 -7.09 -3.99
C ILE A 316 -21.26 -7.35 -3.10
N GLY A 317 -21.03 -8.58 -2.66
CA GLY A 317 -19.89 -8.97 -1.81
C GLY A 317 -18.58 -9.18 -2.57
N GLY A 318 -18.61 -9.34 -3.89
CA GLY A 318 -17.43 -9.71 -4.69
C GLY A 318 -16.54 -8.52 -5.08
N LEU A 319 -15.24 -8.76 -5.21
CA LEU A 319 -14.24 -7.80 -5.73
C LEU A 319 -13.81 -8.10 -7.18
N GLN A 320 -14.55 -8.96 -7.88
CA GLN A 320 -14.27 -9.19 -9.30
C GLN A 320 -14.55 -7.92 -10.12
N PRO A 321 -13.79 -7.64 -11.20
CA PRO A 321 -13.91 -6.42 -11.99
C PRO A 321 -15.34 -6.13 -12.45
N GLN A 322 -16.03 -7.16 -12.95
CA GLN A 322 -17.43 -7.06 -13.37
C GLN A 322 -18.38 -6.65 -12.23
N ASN A 323 -18.09 -7.11 -11.01
CA ASN A 323 -18.89 -6.78 -9.85
C ASN A 323 -18.66 -5.33 -9.43
N ASN A 324 -17.41 -4.85 -9.47
CA ASN A 324 -17.08 -3.46 -9.19
C ASN A 324 -17.79 -2.51 -10.17
N VAL A 325 -17.76 -2.82 -11.47
CA VAL A 325 -18.44 -2.01 -12.50
C VAL A 325 -19.95 -1.98 -12.26
N LEU A 326 -20.56 -3.12 -11.96
CA LEU A 326 -22.00 -3.19 -11.71
C LEU A 326 -22.41 -2.43 -10.45
N ARG A 327 -21.68 -2.60 -9.34
CA ARG A 327 -21.95 -1.85 -8.11
C ARG A 327 -21.81 -0.36 -8.31
N ASN A 328 -20.73 0.09 -8.95
CA ASN A 328 -20.53 1.51 -9.25
C ASN A 328 -21.68 2.06 -10.10
N LYS A 329 -22.12 1.33 -11.12
CA LYS A 329 -23.27 1.73 -11.94
C LYS A 329 -24.54 1.89 -11.09
N LEU A 330 -24.81 0.97 -10.17
CA LEU A 330 -25.96 1.07 -9.27
C LEU A 330 -25.84 2.26 -8.30
N ILE A 331 -24.66 2.47 -7.76
CA ILE A 331 -24.39 3.59 -6.85
C ILE A 331 -24.63 4.91 -7.59
N LEU A 332 -24.03 5.08 -8.77
CA LEU A 332 -24.11 6.31 -9.57
C LEU A 332 -25.52 6.59 -10.10
N GLN A 333 -26.36 5.58 -10.27
CA GLN A 333 -27.80 5.79 -10.60
C GLN A 333 -28.57 6.45 -9.45
N LYS A 334 -28.10 6.33 -8.21
CA LYS A 334 -28.74 6.87 -7.00
C LYS A 334 -28.04 8.11 -6.46
N LEU A 335 -26.77 8.28 -6.81
CA LEU A 335 -25.92 9.36 -6.31
C LEU A 335 -25.59 10.32 -7.46
N ASP A 336 -26.20 11.49 -7.45
CA ASP A 336 -25.95 12.55 -8.41
C ASP A 336 -24.62 13.25 -8.04
N LEU A 337 -23.54 12.88 -8.74
CA LEU A 337 -22.20 13.39 -8.44
C LEU A 337 -22.05 14.89 -8.70
N ASP A 338 -22.81 15.47 -9.63
CA ASP A 338 -22.71 16.90 -9.96
C ASP A 338 -23.12 17.80 -8.79
N LYS A 339 -23.86 17.27 -7.82
CA LYS A 339 -24.13 17.98 -6.56
C LYS A 339 -22.92 18.19 -5.67
N TYR A 340 -21.91 17.35 -5.79
CA TYR A 340 -20.77 17.26 -4.87
C TYR A 340 -19.44 17.60 -5.52
N THR A 341 -19.42 17.73 -6.85
CA THR A 341 -18.19 17.96 -7.62
C THR A 341 -18.29 19.24 -8.43
N GLU A 342 -17.14 19.81 -8.72
CA GLU A 342 -16.99 20.92 -9.66
C GLU A 342 -15.81 20.64 -10.59
N GLU A 343 -15.81 21.30 -11.73
CA GLU A 343 -14.70 21.20 -12.68
C GLU A 343 -13.41 21.76 -12.11
N ASN A 344 -12.32 21.10 -12.46
CA ASN A 344 -11.00 21.51 -12.01
C ASN A 344 -10.59 22.78 -12.76
N ARG A 345 -10.87 23.93 -12.21
CA ARG A 345 -10.43 25.23 -12.73
C ARG A 345 -8.93 25.40 -12.51
N SER A 346 -8.13 24.60 -13.23
CA SER A 346 -6.68 24.66 -13.11
C SER A 346 -6.17 25.99 -13.67
N ARG A 347 -5.38 26.69 -12.86
CA ARG A 347 -4.56 27.79 -13.34
C ARG A 347 -3.38 27.31 -14.19
N THR A 348 -3.12 26.00 -14.20
CA THR A 348 -2.00 25.41 -14.94
C THR A 348 -2.51 24.57 -16.09
N CYS A 349 -2.12 24.87 -17.31
CA CYS A 349 -2.32 23.98 -18.45
C CYS A 349 -1.21 22.91 -18.50
N SER A 350 -1.54 21.74 -19.04
CA SER A 350 -0.57 20.67 -19.24
C SER A 350 0.51 21.08 -20.26
N ASN A 351 1.66 20.41 -20.24
CA ASN A 351 2.69 20.63 -21.28
C ASN A 351 2.16 20.29 -22.68
N TRP A 352 1.27 19.30 -22.80
CA TRP A 352 0.59 18.97 -24.04
C TRP A 352 -0.33 20.09 -24.53
N THR A 353 -1.10 20.69 -23.63
CA THR A 353 -1.93 21.86 -23.95
C THR A 353 -1.07 23.04 -24.40
N LYS A 354 0.05 23.31 -23.70
CA LYS A 354 1.00 24.35 -24.12
C LYS A 354 1.56 24.12 -25.50
N LEU A 355 1.99 22.88 -25.78
CA LEU A 355 2.55 22.50 -27.08
C LEU A 355 1.50 22.65 -28.18
N GLY A 356 0.30 22.17 -27.99
CA GLY A 356 -0.77 22.26 -28.97
C GLY A 356 -1.16 23.70 -29.26
N VAL A 357 -1.34 24.52 -28.21
CA VAL A 357 -1.63 25.94 -28.37
C VAL A 357 -0.49 26.70 -29.10
N ALA A 358 0.78 26.38 -28.77
CA ALA A 358 1.92 26.96 -29.48
C ALA A 358 1.94 26.59 -30.97
N LEU A 359 1.57 25.38 -31.32
CA LEU A 359 1.45 24.94 -32.73
C LEU A 359 0.30 25.61 -33.45
N GLU A 360 -0.85 25.84 -32.80
CA GLU A 360 -1.97 26.60 -33.38
C GLU A 360 -1.64 28.10 -33.58
N GLN A 361 -0.72 28.62 -32.78
CA GLN A 361 -0.17 29.97 -32.93
C GLN A 361 0.97 30.04 -33.94
N ASP A 362 1.18 29.01 -34.78
CA ASP A 362 2.29 28.92 -35.72
C ASP A 362 3.66 29.16 -35.06
N LEU A 363 3.82 28.74 -33.80
CA LEU A 363 5.00 28.98 -32.95
C LEU A 363 5.36 30.46 -32.77
N MET A 364 4.37 31.33 -32.79
CA MET A 364 4.52 32.77 -32.55
C MET A 364 3.67 33.21 -31.37
N THR A 365 4.21 34.09 -30.55
CA THR A 365 3.42 34.78 -29.51
C THR A 365 2.58 35.91 -30.12
N PRO A 366 1.55 36.48 -29.44
CA PRO A 366 0.75 37.55 -29.96
C PRO A 366 1.55 38.79 -30.35
N ASP A 367 2.69 39.06 -29.71
CA ASP A 367 3.57 40.19 -30.07
C ASP A 367 4.51 39.89 -31.26
N GLY A 368 4.41 38.68 -31.86
CA GLY A 368 5.21 38.28 -33.00
C GLY A 368 6.59 37.68 -32.63
N SER A 369 6.83 37.36 -31.39
CA SER A 369 8.06 36.67 -30.97
C SER A 369 7.97 35.17 -31.23
N GLU A 370 9.07 34.55 -31.68
CA GLU A 370 9.12 33.10 -31.93
C GLU A 370 9.06 32.27 -30.63
N ILE A 371 8.22 31.23 -30.60
CA ILE A 371 8.08 30.31 -29.48
C ILE A 371 9.08 29.13 -29.67
N MET A 372 10.13 29.09 -28.85
CA MET A 372 11.09 28.00 -28.85
C MET A 372 10.51 26.81 -28.06
N LEU A 373 10.22 25.69 -28.71
CA LEU A 373 9.58 24.51 -28.14
C LEU A 373 10.34 23.96 -26.92
N GLU A 374 11.65 23.96 -26.94
CA GLU A 374 12.52 23.54 -25.85
C GLU A 374 12.36 24.39 -24.57
N LYS A 375 11.92 25.63 -24.72
CA LYS A 375 11.70 26.56 -23.61
C LYS A 375 10.25 26.57 -23.08
N LEU A 376 9.34 25.88 -23.74
CA LEU A 376 7.93 25.80 -23.27
C LEU A 376 7.79 25.17 -21.88
N GLN A 377 8.68 24.23 -21.55
CA GLN A 377 8.65 23.51 -20.26
C GLN A 377 9.40 24.25 -19.14
N THR A 378 10.27 25.19 -19.44
CA THR A 378 11.16 25.85 -18.49
C THR A 378 10.57 27.05 -17.77
N GLY A 379 9.32 27.39 -18.06
CA GLY A 379 8.65 28.57 -17.48
C GLY A 379 9.00 29.89 -18.16
N THR A 380 9.75 29.89 -19.27
CA THR A 380 10.13 31.06 -20.03
C THR A 380 8.92 31.76 -20.67
N TYR A 381 7.92 30.97 -21.07
CA TYR A 381 6.66 31.47 -21.61
C TYR A 381 5.54 31.40 -20.58
N HIS A 382 4.76 32.43 -20.53
CA HIS A 382 3.56 32.53 -19.71
C HIS A 382 2.33 32.13 -20.51
N LYS A 383 1.31 31.68 -19.84
CA LYS A 383 -0.01 31.43 -20.41
C LYS A 383 -0.91 32.62 -20.10
N GLY A 384 -1.54 33.12 -21.10
CA GLY A 384 -2.65 34.07 -20.99
C GLY A 384 -3.99 33.39 -21.24
N HIS A 385 -5.07 34.10 -20.98
CA HIS A 385 -6.42 33.65 -21.32
C HIS A 385 -6.88 34.37 -22.59
N LYS A 386 -7.31 33.55 -23.57
CA LYS A 386 -7.74 34.07 -24.88
C LYS A 386 -9.11 34.77 -24.81
N HIS A 387 -10.05 34.23 -24.08
CA HIS A 387 -11.42 34.69 -23.99
C HIS A 387 -11.84 35.13 -22.59
N THR A 388 -11.76 34.22 -21.61
CA THR A 388 -12.24 34.45 -20.24
C THR A 388 -11.12 34.38 -19.25
N PRO A 389 -10.76 35.46 -18.54
CA PRO A 389 -9.75 35.42 -17.48
C PRO A 389 -10.11 34.47 -16.35
N HIS A 390 -9.10 33.90 -15.70
CA HIS A 390 -9.30 32.96 -14.60
C HIS A 390 -10.13 33.55 -13.43
N LYS A 391 -9.94 34.85 -13.14
CA LYS A 391 -10.71 35.54 -12.10
C LYS A 391 -12.22 35.59 -12.38
N ASP A 392 -12.59 35.51 -13.67
CA ASP A 392 -13.97 35.57 -14.16
C ASP A 392 -14.51 34.16 -14.51
N GLY A 393 -13.81 33.11 -14.08
CA GLY A 393 -14.21 31.72 -14.26
C GLY A 393 -13.62 30.99 -15.47
N GLY A 394 -12.69 31.61 -16.19
CA GLY A 394 -12.02 30.96 -17.35
C GLY A 394 -11.10 29.79 -16.96
N HIS A 395 -11.13 28.76 -17.77
CA HIS A 395 -10.26 27.59 -17.64
C HIS A 395 -8.96 27.76 -18.41
N ALA A 396 -7.90 27.04 -18.00
CA ALA A 396 -6.64 26.92 -18.73
C ALA A 396 -6.70 25.71 -19.67
N ASP A 397 -7.74 25.61 -20.48
CA ASP A 397 -7.92 24.60 -21.52
C ASP A 397 -7.36 25.11 -22.86
N TRP A 398 -7.44 24.26 -23.86
CA TRP A 398 -6.93 24.53 -25.19
C TRP A 398 -7.58 25.79 -25.81
N ASP A 399 -8.89 25.90 -25.73
CA ASP A 399 -9.65 26.95 -26.41
C ASP A 399 -9.46 28.32 -25.75
N ASN A 400 -9.16 28.37 -24.46
CA ASN A 400 -9.02 29.60 -23.69
C ASN A 400 -7.56 29.91 -23.31
N THR A 401 -6.58 29.22 -23.85
CA THR A 401 -5.16 29.44 -23.54
C THR A 401 -4.44 30.06 -24.71
N VAL A 402 -3.55 31.00 -24.43
CA VAL A 402 -2.60 31.58 -25.40
C VAL A 402 -1.21 31.55 -24.77
N ILE A 403 -0.20 31.21 -25.55
CA ILE A 403 1.21 31.27 -25.15
C ILE A 403 1.74 32.68 -25.47
N GLN A 404 2.33 33.34 -24.48
CA GLN A 404 2.82 34.69 -24.57
C GLN A 404 4.12 34.89 -23.80
N THR A 405 4.85 35.95 -24.08
CA THR A 405 6.04 36.32 -23.33
C THR A 405 5.67 36.81 -21.93
N GLN A 406 6.66 36.84 -21.01
CA GLN A 406 6.45 37.40 -19.68
C GLN A 406 6.01 38.86 -19.73
N ASP A 407 6.57 39.66 -20.64
CA ASP A 407 6.28 41.06 -20.77
C ASP A 407 4.85 41.31 -21.28
N GLU A 408 4.39 40.52 -22.25
CA GLU A 408 2.99 40.56 -22.70
C GLU A 408 2.04 40.19 -21.55
N ASN A 409 2.33 39.11 -20.82
CA ASN A 409 1.48 38.69 -19.71
C ASN A 409 1.40 39.76 -18.60
N LEU A 410 2.49 40.44 -18.32
CA LEU A 410 2.53 41.53 -17.33
C LEU A 410 1.77 42.78 -17.82
N LYS A 411 1.85 43.12 -19.12
CA LYS A 411 1.13 44.25 -19.70
C LYS A 411 -0.38 44.03 -19.72
N LEU A 412 -0.81 42.83 -20.09
CA LEU A 412 -2.24 42.46 -20.15
C LEU A 412 -2.86 42.28 -18.78
N GLY A 413 -2.05 41.79 -17.80
CA GLY A 413 -2.56 41.48 -16.47
C GLY A 413 -3.65 40.42 -16.53
N ALA A 414 -4.86 40.72 -16.00
CA ALA A 414 -5.99 39.81 -16.03
C ALA A 414 -6.99 40.11 -17.17
N LYS A 415 -6.57 40.78 -18.24
CA LYS A 415 -7.41 41.02 -19.41
C LYS A 415 -7.27 39.87 -20.42
N PRO A 416 -8.31 39.59 -21.22
CA PRO A 416 -8.21 38.67 -22.36
C PRO A 416 -7.19 39.22 -23.39
N VAL A 417 -6.61 38.32 -24.15
CA VAL A 417 -5.80 38.66 -25.32
C VAL A 417 -6.76 38.89 -26.50
N GLU A 418 -6.76 40.07 -27.06
CA GLU A 418 -7.55 40.41 -28.24
C GLU A 418 -7.01 39.78 -29.51
#